data_0038cba7e8979d99136e41f97877543a
#
_entry.id   0038cba7e8979d99136e41f97877543a
#
_cell.length_a   1.000
_cell.length_b   1.000
_cell.length_c   1.000
_cell.angle_alpha   90.00
_cell.angle_beta   90.00
_cell.angle_gamma   90.00
#
_symmetry.space_group_name_H-M   'P 1'
#
loop_
_entity.id
_entity.type
_entity.pdbx_description
1 polymer ?
#
loop_
_entity_poly.entity_id
_entity_poly.type
_entity_poly.pdbx_seq_one_letter_code
_entity_poly.pdbx_strand_id
1 'polypeptide(L)'
;ISHMGYLFGLFDALGVPEAARPGLLETLRAKNIHELRAAAKAAGLSDADANALTALLSLSGEYAVALPKAAALCRNARMEAAVAELNALAEPLAKAGGSIRLDLTLAGEMEYYNGLIFQGYLRLLPRPLLKGGRYDLLMQKFTPGADAIGFAVYLDELDRLSAPLPPVQQQNADQGMLNVALPKGRLGDKVYDLLARIGYGCPEDYNATRKLVVENQAAGIRYFLVKPSDVAIYVEHGAADVGIVGKDILTEASADVY
;
A
#
# COMPACT_ATOMS: atom_id res chain seq x y z
N ILE A 1 7.84 -2.44 -5.43
CA ILE A 1 8.35 -2.38 -6.80
C ILE A 1 7.27 -2.86 -7.75
N SER A 2 7.16 -2.26 -8.94
CA SER A 2 6.28 -2.66 -10.05
C SER A 2 6.95 -2.43 -11.39
N HIS A 3 6.28 -2.82 -12.49
CA HIS A 3 6.79 -2.61 -13.84
C HIS A 3 5.66 -2.23 -14.81
N MET A 4 5.71 -1.02 -15.36
CA MET A 4 4.68 -0.52 -16.28
C MET A 4 4.58 -1.35 -17.57
N GLY A 5 5.70 -1.89 -18.04
CA GLY A 5 5.71 -2.80 -19.21
C GLY A 5 4.86 -4.05 -19.01
N TYR A 6 4.81 -4.60 -17.78
CA TYR A 6 3.93 -5.73 -17.46
C TYR A 6 2.46 -5.34 -17.56
N LEU A 7 2.10 -4.22 -16.94
CA LEU A 7 0.72 -3.73 -16.92
C LEU A 7 0.21 -3.35 -18.31
N PHE A 8 1.00 -2.60 -19.07
CA PHE A 8 0.66 -2.27 -20.45
C PHE A 8 0.66 -3.51 -21.36
N GLY A 9 1.58 -4.46 -21.15
CA GLY A 9 1.57 -5.73 -21.83
C GLY A 9 0.28 -6.51 -21.59
N LEU A 10 -0.23 -6.51 -20.36
CA LEU A 10 -1.53 -7.12 -20.07
C LEU A 10 -2.66 -6.38 -20.80
N PHE A 11 -2.68 -5.04 -20.78
CA PHE A 11 -3.68 -4.26 -21.52
C PHE A 11 -3.66 -4.56 -23.01
N ASP A 12 -2.47 -4.69 -23.61
CA ASP A 12 -2.30 -5.06 -25.01
C ASP A 12 -2.86 -6.48 -25.28
N ALA A 13 -2.56 -7.44 -24.42
CA ALA A 13 -3.03 -8.83 -24.53
C ALA A 13 -4.56 -8.97 -24.40
N LEU A 14 -5.19 -8.08 -23.63
CA LEU A 14 -6.64 -8.04 -23.42
C LEU A 14 -7.36 -7.15 -24.44
N GLY A 15 -6.64 -6.48 -25.35
CA GLY A 15 -7.22 -5.56 -26.30
C GLY A 15 -7.86 -4.30 -25.66
N VAL A 16 -7.33 -3.85 -24.53
CA VAL A 16 -7.86 -2.67 -23.83
C VAL A 16 -7.70 -1.43 -24.69
N PRO A 17 -8.81 -0.74 -25.06
CA PRO A 17 -8.74 0.50 -25.83
C PRO A 17 -7.88 1.55 -25.12
N GLU A 18 -7.10 2.30 -25.88
CA GLU A 18 -6.16 3.28 -25.32
C GLU A 18 -6.87 4.33 -24.46
N ALA A 19 -8.05 4.78 -24.92
CA ALA A 19 -8.89 5.74 -24.17
C ALA A 19 -9.41 5.20 -22.82
N ALA A 20 -9.48 3.88 -22.62
CA ALA A 20 -9.94 3.27 -21.36
C ALA A 20 -8.80 3.02 -20.36
N ARG A 21 -7.54 3.02 -20.81
CA ARG A 21 -6.37 2.69 -19.98
C ARG A 21 -6.21 3.59 -18.76
N PRO A 22 -6.36 4.93 -18.85
CA PRO A 22 -6.23 5.79 -17.67
C PRO A 22 -7.23 5.45 -16.55
N GLY A 23 -8.50 5.24 -16.90
CA GLY A 23 -9.53 4.86 -15.92
C GLY A 23 -9.28 3.50 -15.27
N LEU A 24 -8.81 2.51 -16.05
CA LEU A 24 -8.42 1.20 -15.52
C LEU A 24 -7.19 1.29 -14.60
N LEU A 25 -6.21 2.13 -14.94
CA LEU A 25 -5.05 2.37 -14.08
C LEU A 25 -5.45 2.98 -12.74
N GLU A 26 -6.39 3.92 -12.75
CA GLU A 26 -6.90 4.55 -11.52
C GLU A 26 -7.61 3.53 -10.63
N THR A 27 -8.48 2.70 -11.18
CA THR A 27 -9.18 1.65 -10.42
C THR A 27 -8.23 0.56 -9.91
N LEU A 28 -7.18 0.23 -10.65
CA LEU A 28 -6.11 -0.69 -10.20
C LEU A 28 -5.34 -0.10 -9.02
N ARG A 29 -4.98 1.19 -9.08
CA ARG A 29 -4.31 1.89 -7.95
C ARG A 29 -5.17 1.92 -6.71
N ALA A 30 -6.48 2.19 -6.88
CA ALA A 30 -7.44 2.19 -5.78
C ALA A 30 -7.71 0.79 -5.23
N LYS A 31 -7.21 -0.27 -5.90
CA LYS A 31 -7.43 -1.69 -5.57
C LYS A 31 -8.91 -2.04 -5.37
N ASN A 32 -9.80 -1.31 -6.03
CA ASN A 32 -11.24 -1.51 -5.94
C ASN A 32 -11.72 -2.52 -6.99
N ILE A 33 -11.95 -3.76 -6.56
CA ILE A 33 -12.38 -4.86 -7.46
C ILE A 33 -13.69 -4.54 -8.17
N HIS A 34 -14.65 -3.93 -7.49
CA HIS A 34 -15.96 -3.64 -8.07
C HIS A 34 -15.87 -2.58 -9.17
N GLU A 35 -15.16 -1.49 -8.91
CA GLU A 35 -14.93 -0.43 -9.89
C GLU A 35 -14.07 -0.92 -11.05
N LEU A 36 -13.03 -1.72 -10.79
CA LEU A 36 -12.20 -2.33 -11.82
C LEU A 36 -13.03 -3.19 -12.78
N ARG A 37 -13.94 -4.03 -12.25
CA ARG A 37 -14.84 -4.84 -13.06
C ARG A 37 -15.83 -3.98 -13.87
N ALA A 38 -16.38 -2.93 -13.25
CA ALA A 38 -17.27 -2.00 -13.93
C ALA A 38 -16.54 -1.25 -15.05
N ALA A 39 -15.32 -0.75 -14.81
CA ALA A 39 -14.50 -0.10 -15.81
C ALA A 39 -14.07 -1.04 -16.95
N ALA A 40 -13.71 -2.30 -16.64
CA ALA A 40 -13.41 -3.31 -17.65
C ALA A 40 -14.60 -3.58 -18.55
N LYS A 41 -15.80 -3.74 -17.98
CA LYS A 41 -17.04 -3.92 -18.75
C LYS A 41 -17.38 -2.70 -19.61
N ALA A 42 -17.21 -1.48 -19.08
CA ALA A 42 -17.40 -0.25 -19.82
C ALA A 42 -16.42 -0.10 -20.99
N ALA A 43 -15.19 -0.66 -20.84
CA ALA A 43 -14.20 -0.75 -21.90
C ALA A 43 -14.48 -1.86 -22.94
N GLY A 44 -15.58 -2.61 -22.78
CA GLY A 44 -15.96 -3.69 -23.71
C GLY A 44 -15.23 -5.01 -23.47
N LEU A 45 -14.55 -5.19 -22.35
CA LEU A 45 -13.84 -6.41 -22.01
C LEU A 45 -14.81 -7.52 -21.53
N SER A 46 -14.44 -8.77 -21.82
CA SER A 46 -15.18 -9.93 -21.33
C SER A 46 -15.02 -10.16 -19.81
N ASP A 47 -15.88 -10.97 -19.22
CA ASP A 47 -15.74 -11.34 -17.81
C ASP A 47 -14.42 -12.10 -17.55
N ALA A 48 -13.92 -12.86 -18.52
CA ALA A 48 -12.62 -13.53 -18.42
C ALA A 48 -11.45 -12.51 -18.38
N ASP A 49 -11.54 -11.45 -19.18
CA ASP A 49 -10.54 -10.40 -19.21
C ASP A 49 -10.59 -9.55 -17.92
N ALA A 50 -11.80 -9.24 -17.43
CA ALA A 50 -11.98 -8.58 -16.14
C ALA A 50 -11.40 -9.43 -14.98
N ASN A 51 -11.54 -10.76 -15.03
CA ASN A 51 -10.91 -11.65 -14.06
C ASN A 51 -9.37 -11.62 -14.17
N ALA A 52 -8.81 -11.51 -15.37
CA ALA A 52 -7.36 -11.38 -15.55
C ALA A 52 -6.82 -10.06 -14.96
N LEU A 53 -7.56 -8.95 -15.12
CA LEU A 53 -7.21 -7.69 -14.48
C LEU A 53 -7.30 -7.78 -12.94
N THR A 54 -8.37 -8.38 -12.43
CA THR A 54 -8.52 -8.52 -10.97
C THR A 54 -7.49 -9.48 -10.35
N ALA A 55 -6.96 -10.44 -11.11
CA ALA A 55 -5.89 -11.31 -10.66
C ALA A 55 -4.61 -10.54 -10.30
N LEU A 56 -4.36 -9.37 -10.92
CA LEU A 56 -3.23 -8.51 -10.55
C LEU A 56 -3.29 -8.07 -9.08
N LEU A 57 -4.49 -7.85 -8.54
CA LEU A 57 -4.68 -7.42 -7.16
C LEU A 57 -4.16 -8.46 -6.15
N SER A 58 -4.18 -9.73 -6.55
CA SER A 58 -3.68 -10.85 -5.75
C SER A 58 -2.19 -11.15 -5.95
N LEU A 59 -1.52 -10.47 -6.89
CA LEU A 59 -0.09 -10.66 -7.16
C LEU A 59 0.82 -9.76 -6.32
N SER A 60 0.28 -9.00 -5.38
CA SER A 60 1.09 -8.25 -4.43
C SER A 60 1.65 -9.17 -3.34
N GLY A 61 2.92 -8.96 -2.95
CA GLY A 61 3.51 -9.76 -1.90
C GLY A 61 5.04 -9.73 -1.88
N GLU A 62 5.62 -10.60 -1.07
CA GLU A 62 7.06 -10.78 -1.01
C GLU A 62 7.61 -11.05 -2.40
N TYR A 63 8.70 -10.37 -2.75
CA TYR A 63 9.25 -10.35 -4.10
C TYR A 63 9.55 -11.75 -4.65
N ALA A 64 10.22 -12.57 -3.86
CA ALA A 64 10.59 -13.92 -4.25
C ALA A 64 9.38 -14.87 -4.48
N VAL A 65 8.23 -14.56 -3.84
CA VAL A 65 7.01 -15.35 -3.97
C VAL A 65 6.11 -14.84 -5.10
N ALA A 66 6.02 -13.51 -5.25
CA ALA A 66 5.13 -12.89 -6.22
C ALA A 66 5.67 -12.93 -7.65
N LEU A 67 6.99 -12.80 -7.85
CA LEU A 67 7.61 -12.77 -9.18
C LEU A 67 7.38 -14.06 -10.00
N PRO A 68 7.55 -15.28 -9.47
CA PRO A 68 7.21 -16.50 -10.20
C PRO A 68 5.72 -16.60 -10.60
N LYS A 69 4.83 -16.10 -9.75
CA LYS A 69 3.39 -16.05 -10.06
C LYS A 69 3.10 -15.08 -11.21
N ALA A 70 3.76 -13.92 -11.20
CA ALA A 70 3.66 -12.96 -12.29
C ALA A 70 4.20 -13.55 -13.62
N ALA A 71 5.32 -14.27 -13.56
CA ALA A 71 5.88 -14.95 -14.73
C ALA A 71 4.91 -15.97 -15.35
N ALA A 72 4.23 -16.75 -14.51
CA ALA A 72 3.24 -17.74 -14.96
C ALA A 72 2.00 -17.14 -15.64
N LEU A 73 1.73 -15.85 -15.44
CA LEU A 73 0.59 -15.13 -16.01
C LEU A 73 0.94 -14.29 -17.24
N CYS A 74 2.18 -14.35 -17.72
CA CYS A 74 2.59 -13.66 -18.93
C CYS A 74 1.79 -14.14 -20.14
N ARG A 75 1.38 -13.20 -20.99
CA ARG A 75 0.56 -13.45 -22.19
C ARG A 75 1.22 -12.99 -23.48
N ASN A 76 2.29 -12.22 -23.38
CA ASN A 76 3.01 -11.71 -24.53
C ASN A 76 4.47 -11.36 -24.18
N ALA A 77 5.27 -11.12 -25.21
CA ALA A 77 6.69 -10.81 -25.10
C ALA A 77 6.97 -9.54 -24.26
N ARG A 78 6.04 -8.57 -24.24
CA ARG A 78 6.19 -7.36 -23.42
C ARG A 78 6.14 -7.66 -21.93
N MET A 79 5.22 -8.53 -21.52
CA MET A 79 5.13 -8.99 -20.14
C MET A 79 6.33 -9.84 -19.75
N GLU A 80 6.79 -10.72 -20.64
CA GLU A 80 7.98 -11.55 -20.44
C GLU A 80 9.24 -10.69 -20.25
N ALA A 81 9.41 -9.65 -21.10
CA ALA A 81 10.52 -8.71 -20.97
C ALA A 81 10.48 -7.96 -19.61
N ALA A 82 9.30 -7.53 -19.18
CA ALA A 82 9.12 -6.89 -17.87
C ALA A 82 9.49 -7.83 -16.70
N VAL A 83 9.09 -9.09 -16.79
CA VAL A 83 9.47 -10.12 -15.78
C VAL A 83 10.96 -10.39 -15.83
N ALA A 84 11.59 -10.42 -17.00
CA ALA A 84 13.04 -10.60 -17.11
C ALA A 84 13.81 -9.44 -16.46
N GLU A 85 13.38 -8.18 -16.68
CA GLU A 85 13.96 -7.02 -15.99
C GLU A 85 13.78 -7.11 -14.47
N LEU A 86 12.60 -7.45 -13.99
CA LEU A 86 12.36 -7.68 -12.56
C LEU A 86 13.25 -8.80 -12.03
N ASN A 87 13.36 -9.92 -12.73
CA ASN A 87 14.18 -11.05 -12.28
C ASN A 87 15.66 -10.68 -12.18
N ALA A 88 16.19 -9.83 -13.08
CA ALA A 88 17.55 -9.32 -13.01
C ALA A 88 17.84 -8.48 -11.75
N LEU A 89 16.79 -7.90 -11.16
CA LEU A 89 16.90 -7.13 -9.90
C LEU A 89 16.86 -8.00 -8.64
N ALA A 90 16.46 -9.27 -8.73
CA ALA A 90 16.24 -10.12 -7.55
C ALA A 90 17.51 -10.25 -6.69
N GLU A 91 18.65 -10.51 -7.30
CA GLU A 91 19.93 -10.68 -6.58
C GLU A 91 20.47 -9.35 -6.01
N PRO A 92 20.55 -8.23 -6.76
CA PRO A 92 20.92 -6.93 -6.21
C PRO A 92 20.02 -6.49 -5.04
N LEU A 93 18.72 -6.69 -5.17
CA LEU A 93 17.77 -6.32 -4.13
C LEU A 93 17.91 -7.15 -2.87
N ALA A 94 18.14 -8.47 -3.02
CA ALA A 94 18.40 -9.35 -1.88
C ALA A 94 19.68 -8.95 -1.12
N LYS A 95 20.73 -8.51 -1.83
CA LYS A 95 21.98 -8.02 -1.24
C LYS A 95 21.83 -6.67 -0.55
N ALA A 96 20.95 -5.80 -1.06
CA ALA A 96 20.71 -4.48 -0.47
C ALA A 96 20.04 -4.56 0.91
N GLY A 97 19.42 -5.67 1.24
CA GLY A 97 18.67 -5.86 2.48
C GLY A 97 17.30 -5.15 2.45
N GLY A 98 16.55 -5.29 3.55
CA GLY A 98 15.21 -4.73 3.66
C GLY A 98 14.11 -5.66 3.12
N SER A 99 12.86 -5.29 3.37
CA SER A 99 11.69 -6.00 2.88
C SER A 99 11.32 -5.47 1.49
N ILE A 100 11.35 -6.31 0.48
CA ILE A 100 11.03 -5.93 -0.89
C ILE A 100 9.79 -6.67 -1.33
N ARG A 101 8.80 -5.90 -1.75
CA ARG A 101 7.51 -6.41 -2.23
C ARG A 101 7.33 -6.09 -3.72
N LEU A 102 6.80 -7.04 -4.46
CA LEU A 102 6.27 -6.82 -5.80
C LEU A 102 4.80 -6.46 -5.68
N ASP A 103 4.39 -5.37 -6.34
CA ASP A 103 2.99 -4.98 -6.45
C ASP A 103 2.72 -4.46 -7.86
N LEU A 104 2.17 -5.30 -8.71
CA LEU A 104 1.91 -4.97 -10.12
C LEU A 104 0.70 -4.03 -10.31
N THR A 105 0.01 -3.68 -9.24
CA THR A 105 -1.04 -2.63 -9.26
C THR A 105 -0.47 -1.24 -8.99
N LEU A 106 0.77 -1.17 -8.51
CA LEU A 106 1.47 0.09 -8.37
C LEU A 106 1.73 0.64 -9.77
N ALA A 107 0.88 1.55 -10.22
CA ALA A 107 1.04 2.30 -11.45
C ALA A 107 1.56 3.70 -11.14
N GLY A 108 2.47 4.20 -11.96
CA GLY A 108 3.01 5.56 -11.78
C GLY A 108 1.89 6.61 -11.82
N GLU A 109 1.93 7.58 -10.92
CA GLU A 109 1.05 8.75 -10.96
C GLU A 109 1.34 9.61 -12.19
N MET A 110 2.52 9.49 -12.72
CA MET A 110 3.02 10.22 -13.88
C MET A 110 2.98 9.32 -15.11
N GLU A 111 2.34 9.76 -16.16
CA GLU A 111 2.17 9.03 -17.43
C GLU A 111 3.49 8.75 -18.18
N TYR A 112 4.58 9.38 -17.79
CA TYR A 112 5.87 9.22 -18.46
C TYR A 112 6.65 7.97 -18.03
N TYR A 113 6.27 7.27 -16.95
CA TYR A 113 6.94 6.02 -16.59
C TYR A 113 6.59 4.90 -17.57
N ASN A 114 7.61 4.23 -18.08
CA ASN A 114 7.45 3.19 -19.10
C ASN A 114 8.10 1.84 -18.75
N GLY A 115 8.86 1.79 -17.66
CA GLY A 115 9.58 0.61 -17.18
C GLY A 115 9.33 0.35 -15.70
N LEU A 116 10.41 0.05 -14.99
CA LEU A 116 10.43 -0.13 -13.54
C LEU A 116 9.88 1.09 -12.82
N ILE A 117 9.04 0.87 -11.81
CA ILE A 117 8.64 1.87 -10.83
C ILE A 117 8.80 1.33 -9.43
N PHE A 118 9.08 2.21 -8.49
CA PHE A 118 9.30 1.82 -7.10
C PHE A 118 8.88 2.91 -6.12
N GLN A 119 8.52 2.46 -4.93
CA GLN A 119 8.24 3.30 -3.78
C GLN A 119 8.97 2.73 -2.57
N GLY A 120 9.50 3.60 -1.73
CA GLY A 120 10.15 3.25 -0.49
C GLY A 120 9.37 3.76 0.70
N TYR A 121 9.16 2.89 1.67
CA TYR A 121 8.42 3.18 2.88
C TYR A 121 9.30 2.99 4.11
N LEU A 122 9.07 3.79 5.13
CA LEU A 122 9.59 3.56 6.47
C LEU A 122 8.44 3.21 7.40
N ARG A 123 8.66 2.27 8.31
CA ARG A 123 7.61 1.78 9.25
C ARG A 123 6.90 2.87 10.04
N LEU A 124 7.55 4.01 10.24
CA LEU A 124 7.03 5.12 11.06
C LEU A 124 6.28 6.18 10.23
N LEU A 125 6.26 6.03 8.90
CA LEU A 125 5.66 7.01 8.01
C LEU A 125 4.46 6.39 7.27
N PRO A 126 3.30 7.06 7.28
CA PRO A 126 2.09 6.58 6.59
C PRO A 126 2.16 6.78 5.06
N ARG A 127 3.19 7.48 4.57
CA ARG A 127 3.37 7.80 3.16
C ARG A 127 4.72 7.31 2.68
N PRO A 128 4.88 7.03 1.37
CA PRO A 128 6.18 6.69 0.83
C PRO A 128 7.16 7.85 0.99
N LEU A 129 8.34 7.54 1.52
CA LEU A 129 9.44 8.48 1.61
C LEU A 129 10.13 8.69 0.27
N LEU A 130 10.10 7.68 -0.58
CA LEU A 130 10.79 7.62 -1.86
C LEU A 130 9.80 7.17 -2.94
N LYS A 131 9.77 7.88 -4.06
CA LYS A 131 9.08 7.42 -5.28
C LYS A 131 9.99 7.61 -6.48
N GLY A 132 10.00 6.64 -7.39
CA GLY A 132 10.81 6.74 -8.60
C GLY A 132 10.43 5.72 -9.65
N GLY A 133 11.13 5.81 -10.79
CA GLY A 133 10.92 4.89 -11.89
C GLY A 133 11.72 5.23 -13.13
N ARG A 134 11.63 4.37 -14.14
CA ARG A 134 12.26 4.49 -15.44
C ARG A 134 11.34 5.26 -16.40
N TYR A 135 11.89 6.25 -17.10
CA TYR A 135 11.14 7.17 -17.97
C TYR A 135 11.87 7.49 -19.28
N ASP A 136 12.35 6.45 -19.97
CA ASP A 136 13.10 6.56 -21.21
C ASP A 136 12.32 7.33 -22.28
N LEU A 137 11.02 7.04 -22.46
CA LEU A 137 10.18 7.70 -23.47
C LEU A 137 10.09 9.22 -23.27
N LEU A 138 10.19 9.69 -22.04
CA LEU A 138 10.26 11.12 -21.77
C LEU A 138 11.63 11.68 -22.21
N MET A 139 12.71 11.00 -21.83
CA MET A 139 14.06 11.45 -22.14
C MET A 139 14.36 11.43 -23.64
N GLN A 140 13.85 10.44 -24.37
CA GLN A 140 14.02 10.35 -25.81
C GLN A 140 13.40 11.51 -26.59
N LYS A 141 12.46 12.26 -25.99
CA LYS A 141 11.94 13.52 -26.57
C LYS A 141 12.98 14.65 -26.57
N PHE A 142 13.94 14.59 -25.66
CA PHE A 142 15.01 15.58 -25.53
C PHE A 142 16.32 15.11 -26.14
N THR A 143 16.64 13.83 -25.95
CA THR A 143 17.88 13.21 -26.44
C THR A 143 17.59 11.83 -27.00
N PRO A 144 17.58 11.66 -28.34
CA PRO A 144 17.33 10.35 -28.95
C PRO A 144 18.29 9.28 -28.43
N GLY A 145 17.74 8.12 -28.03
CA GLY A 145 18.51 6.99 -27.53
C GLY A 145 18.92 7.10 -26.05
N ALA A 146 18.52 8.17 -25.35
CA ALA A 146 18.77 8.29 -23.92
C ALA A 146 17.75 7.48 -23.11
N ASP A 147 18.24 6.72 -22.13
CA ASP A 147 17.47 6.08 -21.08
C ASP A 147 17.62 6.85 -19.78
N ALA A 148 16.58 6.81 -18.95
CA ALA A 148 16.62 7.49 -17.65
C ALA A 148 15.84 6.74 -16.57
N ILE A 149 16.42 6.71 -15.41
CA ILE A 149 15.77 6.33 -14.15
C ILE A 149 16.03 7.41 -13.12
N GLY A 150 15.03 7.76 -12.34
CA GLY A 150 15.18 8.77 -11.31
C GLY A 150 14.22 8.54 -10.16
N PHE A 151 14.45 9.28 -9.10
CA PHE A 151 13.60 9.22 -7.91
C PHE A 151 13.52 10.57 -7.20
N ALA A 152 12.47 10.72 -6.42
CA ALA A 152 12.29 11.82 -5.49
C ALA A 152 12.25 11.29 -4.06
N VAL A 153 12.90 12.00 -3.15
CA VAL A 153 12.81 11.81 -1.70
C VAL A 153 11.94 12.92 -1.14
N TYR A 154 10.94 12.59 -0.36
CA TYR A 154 10.02 13.55 0.25
C TYR A 154 10.62 14.02 1.59
N LEU A 155 11.22 15.20 1.59
CA LEU A 155 11.91 15.75 2.76
C LEU A 155 10.96 16.11 3.89
N ASP A 156 9.74 16.51 3.58
CA ASP A 156 8.66 16.75 4.54
C ASP A 156 8.28 15.48 5.33
N GLU A 157 8.38 14.31 4.73
CA GLU A 157 8.23 13.05 5.43
C GLU A 157 9.48 12.75 6.31
N LEU A 158 10.69 13.12 5.87
CA LEU A 158 11.90 13.01 6.70
C LEU A 158 11.83 13.93 7.91
N ASP A 159 11.34 15.16 7.75
CA ASP A 159 11.19 16.11 8.84
C ASP A 159 10.27 15.58 9.95
N ARG A 160 9.27 14.77 9.57
CA ARG A 160 8.42 14.06 10.56
C ARG A 160 9.18 13.02 11.38
N LEU A 161 10.26 12.46 10.84
CA LEU A 161 11.15 11.58 11.61
C LEU A 161 12.11 12.38 12.52
N SER A 162 12.47 13.59 12.10
CA SER A 162 13.38 14.49 12.84
C SER A 162 12.66 15.29 13.92
N ALA A 163 11.36 15.53 13.80
CA ALA A 163 10.57 15.91 14.96
C ALA A 163 10.85 14.85 16.03
N PRO A 164 11.24 15.23 17.27
CA PRO A 164 11.42 14.23 18.30
C PRO A 164 10.12 13.44 18.35
N LEU A 165 10.14 12.28 17.70
CA LEU A 165 9.15 11.26 17.92
C LEU A 165 9.06 11.21 19.46
N PRO A 166 7.88 11.38 20.05
CA PRO A 166 7.76 11.01 21.44
C PRO A 166 8.47 9.69 21.50
N PRO A 167 9.51 9.52 22.37
CA PRO A 167 10.37 8.36 22.26
C PRO A 167 9.42 7.20 22.03
N VAL A 168 9.49 6.61 20.82
CA VAL A 168 9.05 5.24 20.66
C VAL A 168 9.99 4.62 21.65
N GLN A 169 9.56 4.58 22.89
CA GLN A 169 10.09 3.62 23.80
C GLN A 169 10.07 2.40 22.92
N GLN A 170 11.27 1.91 22.52
CA GLN A 170 11.42 0.52 22.25
C GLN A 170 10.74 -0.11 23.47
N GLN A 171 9.44 -0.15 23.34
CA GLN A 171 8.67 -0.99 24.20
C GLN A 171 9.14 -2.32 23.71
N ASN A 172 10.16 -2.77 24.44
CA ASN A 172 10.42 -4.14 24.63
C ASN A 172 9.12 -4.83 24.33
N ALA A 173 9.16 -5.89 23.53
CA ALA A 173 8.05 -6.81 23.38
C ALA A 173 7.66 -7.29 24.78
N ASP A 174 7.59 -6.38 25.67
CA ASP A 174 7.60 -6.33 27.07
C ASP A 174 6.20 -6.05 27.52
N GLN A 175 5.71 -7.12 28.07
CA GLN A 175 4.63 -7.06 29.02
C GLN A 175 3.24 -6.87 28.43
N GLY A 176 2.88 -7.76 27.45
CA GLY A 176 1.48 -8.15 27.36
C GLY A 176 0.42 -7.04 27.23
N MET A 177 0.81 -5.83 26.82
CA MET A 177 -0.16 -4.76 26.56
C MET A 177 -0.76 -4.93 25.19
N LEU A 178 -2.07 -5.04 25.14
CA LEU A 178 -2.84 -5.04 23.91
C LEU A 178 -2.95 -3.61 23.35
N ASN A 179 -2.42 -3.37 22.17
CA ASN A 179 -2.47 -2.10 21.46
C ASN A 179 -3.71 -2.04 20.58
N VAL A 180 -4.62 -1.11 20.84
CA VAL A 180 -5.89 -1.00 20.12
C VAL A 180 -6.00 0.35 19.42
N ALA A 181 -6.13 0.37 18.09
CA ALA A 181 -6.41 1.57 17.33
C ALA A 181 -7.92 1.84 17.29
N LEU A 182 -8.34 2.97 17.85
CA LEU A 182 -9.72 3.44 17.87
C LEU A 182 -9.89 4.68 16.99
N PRO A 183 -10.94 4.74 16.16
CA PRO A 183 -11.23 5.93 15.38
C PRO A 183 -11.76 7.04 16.30
N LYS A 184 -11.29 8.27 16.11
CA LYS A 184 -11.90 9.42 16.77
C LYS A 184 -13.34 9.62 16.29
N GLY A 185 -14.24 9.89 17.24
CA GLY A 185 -15.65 10.18 17.00
C GLY A 185 -16.58 9.04 17.42
N ARG A 186 -17.84 9.15 17.03
CA ARG A 186 -18.97 8.36 17.56
C ARG A 186 -18.77 6.84 17.57
N LEU A 187 -18.04 6.27 16.61
CA LEU A 187 -17.78 4.83 16.60
C LEU A 187 -16.78 4.46 17.68
N GLY A 188 -15.66 5.19 17.77
CA GLY A 188 -14.62 4.96 18.78
C GLY A 188 -15.15 5.15 20.19
N ASP A 189 -15.96 6.17 20.41
CA ASP A 189 -16.58 6.44 21.72
C ASP A 189 -17.45 5.27 22.18
N LYS A 190 -18.32 4.76 21.28
CA LYS A 190 -19.17 3.59 21.58
C LYS A 190 -18.38 2.32 21.86
N VAL A 191 -17.31 2.09 21.11
CA VAL A 191 -16.46 0.91 21.29
C VAL A 191 -15.68 1.05 22.59
N TYR A 192 -15.14 2.23 22.87
CA TYR A 192 -14.46 2.48 24.14
C TYR A 192 -15.37 2.24 25.35
N ASP A 193 -16.61 2.75 25.31
CA ASP A 193 -17.61 2.51 26.37
C ASP A 193 -17.90 1.00 26.55
N LEU A 194 -17.96 0.24 25.46
CA LEU A 194 -18.15 -1.21 25.53
C LEU A 194 -16.95 -1.89 26.21
N LEU A 195 -15.73 -1.54 25.78
CA LEU A 195 -14.50 -2.08 26.34
C LEU A 195 -14.32 -1.69 27.82
N ALA A 196 -14.69 -0.47 28.18
CA ALA A 196 -14.66 0.00 29.55
C ALA A 196 -15.60 -0.81 30.49
N ARG A 197 -16.79 -1.17 29.99
CA ARG A 197 -17.76 -2.01 30.74
C ARG A 197 -17.24 -3.40 31.07
N ILE A 198 -16.36 -3.94 30.24
CA ILE A 198 -15.77 -5.27 30.45
C ILE A 198 -14.38 -5.21 31.11
N GLY A 199 -14.00 -4.04 31.67
CA GLY A 199 -12.79 -3.90 32.47
C GLY A 199 -11.58 -3.28 31.78
N TYR A 200 -11.68 -2.89 30.51
CA TYR A 200 -10.59 -2.30 29.76
C TYR A 200 -10.65 -0.76 29.69
N GLY A 201 -11.43 -0.10 30.53
CA GLY A 201 -11.45 1.36 30.61
C GLY A 201 -10.16 1.93 31.18
N CYS A 202 -9.76 3.10 30.69
CA CYS A 202 -8.60 3.82 31.19
C CYS A 202 -8.98 4.66 32.44
N PRO A 203 -8.06 4.87 33.40
CA PRO A 203 -8.29 5.73 34.55
C PRO A 203 -8.51 7.20 34.17
N GLU A 204 -7.94 7.64 33.04
CA GLU A 204 -8.12 8.98 32.48
C GLU A 204 -9.45 9.06 31.72
N ASP A 205 -10.12 10.23 31.84
CA ASP A 205 -11.34 10.48 31.07
C ASP A 205 -11.03 10.52 29.57
N TYR A 206 -11.42 9.46 28.86
CA TYR A 206 -11.25 9.28 27.43
C TYR A 206 -11.86 10.44 26.63
N ASN A 207 -13.00 10.98 27.06
CA ASN A 207 -13.73 12.04 26.35
C ASN A 207 -13.14 13.44 26.59
N ALA A 208 -12.49 13.64 27.73
CA ALA A 208 -11.92 14.93 28.12
C ALA A 208 -10.46 15.10 27.70
N THR A 209 -9.77 14.00 27.35
CA THR A 209 -8.35 14.05 27.03
C THR A 209 -8.08 14.50 25.60
N ARG A 210 -7.08 15.39 25.44
CA ARG A 210 -6.52 15.73 24.12
C ARG A 210 -5.38 14.79 23.71
N LYS A 211 -5.05 13.81 24.53
CA LYS A 211 -3.99 12.84 24.25
C LYS A 211 -4.41 11.96 23.06
N LEU A 212 -3.44 11.56 22.28
CA LEU A 212 -3.63 10.61 21.18
C LEU A 212 -3.43 9.17 21.63
N VAL A 213 -2.89 8.98 22.82
CA VAL A 213 -2.64 7.66 23.43
C VAL A 213 -3.13 7.70 24.86
N VAL A 214 -3.94 6.73 25.24
CA VAL A 214 -4.42 6.50 26.61
C VAL A 214 -4.15 5.06 27.02
N GLU A 215 -3.74 4.85 28.25
CA GLU A 215 -3.29 3.55 28.73
C GLU A 215 -3.97 3.13 30.03
N ASN A 216 -4.23 1.83 30.15
CA ASN A 216 -4.54 1.19 31.41
C ASN A 216 -3.53 0.07 31.64
N GLN A 217 -2.49 0.36 32.40
CA GLN A 217 -1.42 -0.60 32.69
C GLN A 217 -1.95 -1.79 33.50
N ALA A 218 -2.93 -1.56 34.40
CA ALA A 218 -3.52 -2.62 35.19
C ALA A 218 -4.32 -3.63 34.37
N ALA A 219 -4.98 -3.14 33.30
CA ALA A 219 -5.71 -3.99 32.35
C ALA A 219 -4.85 -4.49 31.19
N GLY A 220 -3.60 -4.05 31.09
CA GLY A 220 -2.70 -4.42 30.00
C GLY A 220 -3.16 -3.93 28.62
N ILE A 221 -3.78 -2.74 28.53
CA ILE A 221 -4.31 -2.22 27.29
C ILE A 221 -3.87 -0.77 27.03
N ARG A 222 -3.62 -0.45 25.75
CA ARG A 222 -3.30 0.88 25.24
C ARG A 222 -4.16 1.20 24.05
N TYR A 223 -4.77 2.38 24.03
CA TYR A 223 -5.57 2.88 22.93
C TYR A 223 -4.84 3.98 22.16
N PHE A 224 -4.79 3.83 20.83
CA PHE A 224 -4.37 4.87 19.90
C PHE A 224 -5.60 5.53 19.30
N LEU A 225 -5.78 6.83 19.56
CA LEU A 225 -6.92 7.61 19.07
C LEU A 225 -6.55 8.25 17.73
N VAL A 226 -6.91 7.61 16.65
CA VAL A 226 -6.50 7.96 15.29
C VAL A 226 -7.68 8.39 14.42
N LYS A 227 -7.41 8.91 13.24
CA LYS A 227 -8.48 9.13 12.25
C LYS A 227 -9.00 7.78 11.75
N PRO A 228 -10.29 7.68 11.39
CA PRO A 228 -10.86 6.43 10.87
C PRO A 228 -10.06 5.82 9.71
N SER A 229 -9.58 6.65 8.77
CA SER A 229 -8.73 6.24 7.64
C SER A 229 -7.38 5.62 8.05
N ASP A 230 -6.89 5.94 9.24
CA ASP A 230 -5.55 5.56 9.67
C ASP A 230 -5.57 4.26 10.51
N VAL A 231 -6.74 3.83 10.98
CA VAL A 231 -6.90 2.65 11.85
C VAL A 231 -6.31 1.39 11.19
N ALA A 232 -6.70 1.11 9.96
CA ALA A 232 -6.22 -0.06 9.23
C ALA A 232 -4.71 -0.03 9.01
N ILE A 233 -4.14 1.16 8.76
CA ILE A 233 -2.71 1.38 8.59
C ILE A 233 -1.93 1.05 9.88
N TYR A 234 -2.47 1.44 11.04
CA TYR A 234 -1.85 1.15 12.33
C TYR A 234 -1.76 -0.36 12.62
N VAL A 235 -2.77 -1.13 12.20
CA VAL A 235 -2.78 -2.59 12.34
C VAL A 235 -1.85 -3.24 11.32
N GLU A 236 -1.97 -2.89 10.05
CA GLU A 236 -1.15 -3.43 8.97
C GLU A 236 0.35 -3.28 9.24
N HIS A 237 0.74 -2.15 9.84
CA HIS A 237 2.14 -1.85 10.16
C HIS A 237 2.57 -2.31 11.56
N GLY A 238 1.73 -3.01 12.29
CA GLY A 238 2.05 -3.55 13.61
C GLY A 238 2.22 -2.50 14.72
N ALA A 239 1.70 -1.27 14.50
CA ALA A 239 1.64 -0.25 15.55
C ALA A 239 0.49 -0.49 16.52
N ALA A 240 -0.56 -1.19 16.07
CA ALA A 240 -1.63 -1.70 16.89
C ALA A 240 -1.86 -3.19 16.58
N ASP A 241 -2.26 -3.95 17.62
CA ASP A 241 -2.58 -5.36 17.49
C ASP A 241 -3.99 -5.57 16.96
N VAL A 242 -4.90 -4.62 17.30
CA VAL A 242 -6.31 -4.62 16.90
C VAL A 242 -6.71 -3.21 16.47
N GLY A 243 -7.52 -3.12 15.42
CA GLY A 243 -8.14 -1.88 14.97
C GLY A 243 -9.65 -2.02 14.85
N ILE A 244 -10.39 -1.00 15.22
CA ILE A 244 -11.83 -0.94 15.06
C ILE A 244 -12.18 0.17 14.10
N VAL A 245 -12.81 -0.19 12.98
CA VAL A 245 -13.16 0.75 11.91
C VAL A 245 -14.43 0.30 11.20
N GLY A 246 -15.12 1.20 10.52
CA GLY A 246 -16.24 0.85 9.67
C GLY A 246 -15.82 -0.05 8.51
N LYS A 247 -16.67 -0.99 8.13
CA LYS A 247 -16.39 -1.92 7.03
C LYS A 247 -16.15 -1.20 5.69
N ASP A 248 -16.84 -0.09 5.49
CA ASP A 248 -16.68 0.81 4.35
C ASP A 248 -15.24 1.34 4.26
N ILE A 249 -14.74 1.91 5.36
CA ILE A 249 -13.36 2.43 5.44
C ILE A 249 -12.32 1.31 5.30
N LEU A 250 -12.56 0.15 5.91
CA LEU A 250 -11.66 -1.01 5.79
C LEU A 250 -11.58 -1.47 4.32
N THR A 251 -12.71 -1.48 3.62
CA THR A 251 -12.77 -1.86 2.21
C THR A 251 -12.05 -0.85 1.32
N GLU A 252 -12.16 0.44 1.63
CA GLU A 252 -11.47 1.52 0.91
C GLU A 252 -9.96 1.51 1.18
N ALA A 253 -9.54 1.22 2.40
CA ALA A 253 -8.14 1.22 2.79
C ALA A 253 -7.32 0.10 2.11
N SER A 254 -7.97 -0.97 1.64
CA SER A 254 -7.30 -2.15 1.03
C SER A 254 -6.12 -2.67 1.86
N ALA A 255 -6.19 -2.50 3.18
CA ALA A 255 -5.12 -2.89 4.09
C ALA A 255 -5.07 -4.42 4.24
N ASP A 256 -3.86 -4.96 4.33
CA ASP A 256 -3.61 -6.39 4.54
C ASP A 256 -3.73 -6.72 6.04
N VAL A 257 -4.97 -6.76 6.53
CA VAL A 257 -5.32 -7.05 7.92
C VAL A 257 -6.31 -8.22 7.99
N TYR A 258 -6.25 -8.99 9.06
CA TYR A 258 -7.12 -10.14 9.33
C TYR A 258 -8.15 -9.82 10.41
#